data_9b364db7062f674262a6efb9fdf03a13
#
_entry.id   9b364db7062f674262a6efb9fdf03a13
#
_cell.length_a   1.000
_cell.length_b   1.000
_cell.length_c   1.000
_cell.angle_alpha   90.00
_cell.angle_beta   90.00
_cell.angle_gamma   90.00
#
_symmetry.space_group_name_H-M   'P 1'
#
loop_
_entity.id
_entity.type
_entity.pdbx_description
1 polymer ?
#
loop_
_entity_poly.entity_id
_entity_poly.type
_entity_poly.pdbx_seq_one_letter_code
_entity_poly.pdbx_strand_id
1 'polypeptide(L)'
;MDDSKILITGAGGQLGLELQKQYPNAQAADATELDITDLSALERYDWSNIDVIINAAAYTNVDGAESPEGRIIAWQVNANGPAHLAKIAAQHDIIL
;
A
#
# COMPACT_ATOMS: atom_id res chain seq x y z
N MET A 1 11.63 -6.32 -16.15
CA MET A 1 11.66 -5.98 -14.70
C MET A 1 11.53 -7.25 -13.88
N ASP A 2 12.28 -7.36 -12.82
CA ASP A 2 12.17 -8.48 -11.88
C ASP A 2 10.99 -8.23 -10.93
N ASP A 3 9.90 -8.99 -11.08
CA ASP A 3 8.71 -8.81 -10.27
C ASP A 3 8.91 -9.21 -8.80
N SER A 4 9.98 -9.94 -8.46
CA SER A 4 10.31 -10.24 -7.06
C SER A 4 10.72 -8.97 -6.27
N LYS A 5 11.00 -7.87 -6.95
CA LYS A 5 11.34 -6.58 -6.36
C LYS A 5 10.17 -5.59 -6.36
N ILE A 6 8.97 -6.07 -6.63
CA ILE A 6 7.73 -5.30 -6.54
C ILE A 6 7.08 -5.60 -5.20
N LEU A 7 6.65 -4.56 -4.50
CA LEU A 7 5.76 -4.67 -3.36
C LEU A 7 4.37 -4.19 -3.73
N ILE A 8 3.36 -5.03 -3.52
CA ILE A 8 1.96 -4.68 -3.70
C ILE A 8 1.36 -4.44 -2.31
N THR A 9 0.92 -3.23 -2.04
CA THR A 9 0.16 -2.91 -0.83
C THR A 9 -1.33 -3.13 -1.08
N GLY A 10 -2.13 -3.32 -0.03
CA GLY A 10 -3.55 -3.59 -0.19
C GLY A 10 -3.82 -4.92 -0.88
N ALA A 11 -3.01 -5.92 -0.58
CA ALA A 11 -3.00 -7.21 -1.27
C ALA A 11 -4.30 -8.00 -1.12
N GLY A 12 -5.08 -7.75 -0.07
CA GLY A 12 -6.34 -8.44 0.17
C GLY A 12 -7.54 -7.90 -0.61
N GLY A 13 -7.42 -6.74 -1.27
CA GLY A 13 -8.47 -6.15 -2.07
C GLY A 13 -8.53 -6.74 -3.48
N GLN A 14 -9.57 -6.38 -4.24
CA GLN A 14 -9.76 -6.92 -5.60
C GLN A 14 -8.61 -6.57 -6.53
N LEU A 15 -8.18 -5.30 -6.53
CA LEU A 15 -7.07 -4.86 -7.36
C LEU A 15 -5.77 -5.54 -6.94
N GLY A 16 -5.52 -5.65 -5.63
CA GLY A 16 -4.33 -6.31 -5.11
C GLY A 16 -4.27 -7.78 -5.51
N LEU A 17 -5.40 -8.49 -5.48
CA LEU A 17 -5.47 -9.88 -5.89
C LEU A 17 -5.19 -10.04 -7.40
N GLU A 18 -5.73 -9.15 -8.24
CA GLU A 18 -5.45 -9.16 -9.68
C GLU A 18 -3.99 -8.88 -9.98
N LEU A 19 -3.39 -7.93 -9.28
CA LEU A 19 -1.96 -7.61 -9.44
C LEU A 19 -1.07 -8.78 -9.07
N GLN A 20 -1.44 -9.54 -8.03
CA GLN A 20 -0.69 -10.75 -7.65
C GLN A 20 -0.74 -11.83 -8.73
N LYS A 21 -1.82 -11.90 -9.51
CA LYS A 21 -1.90 -12.80 -10.66
C LYS A 21 -0.97 -12.36 -11.79
N GLN A 22 -0.84 -11.05 -12.02
CA GLN A 22 0.05 -10.51 -13.05
C GLN A 22 1.52 -10.56 -12.64
N TYR A 23 1.80 -10.44 -11.35
CA TYR A 23 3.15 -10.42 -10.80
C TYR A 23 3.29 -11.49 -9.72
N PRO A 24 3.33 -12.79 -10.10
CA PRO A 24 3.23 -13.88 -9.11
C PRO A 24 4.41 -13.96 -8.14
N ASN A 25 5.54 -13.33 -8.45
CA ASN A 25 6.70 -13.31 -7.57
C ASN A 25 6.79 -12.04 -6.74
N ALA A 26 5.86 -11.09 -6.90
CA ALA A 26 5.85 -9.85 -6.12
C ALA A 26 5.59 -10.13 -4.65
N GLN A 27 6.19 -9.32 -3.80
CA GLN A 27 5.81 -9.28 -2.39
C GLN A 27 4.42 -8.63 -2.29
N ALA A 28 3.60 -9.17 -1.41
CA ALA A 28 2.23 -8.67 -1.24
C ALA A 28 1.93 -8.52 0.24
N ALA A 29 1.41 -7.38 0.63
CA ALA A 29 1.08 -7.08 2.02
C ALA A 29 -0.32 -6.47 2.09
N ASP A 30 -1.17 -7.04 2.94
CA ASP A 30 -2.46 -6.46 3.25
C ASP A 30 -2.34 -5.45 4.40
N ALA A 31 -3.46 -4.84 4.79
CA ALA A 31 -3.46 -3.79 5.82
C ALA A 31 -3.03 -4.31 7.19
N THR A 32 -3.18 -5.61 7.47
CA THR A 32 -2.74 -6.19 8.75
C THR A 32 -1.25 -6.44 8.77
N GLU A 33 -0.65 -6.69 7.60
CA GLU A 33 0.79 -6.90 7.46
C GLU A 33 1.55 -5.59 7.33
N LEU A 34 1.00 -4.63 6.60
CA LEU A 34 1.61 -3.32 6.41
C LEU A 34 0.53 -2.26 6.26
N ASP A 35 0.27 -1.55 7.34
CA ASP A 35 -0.70 -0.45 7.36
C ASP A 35 -0.04 0.83 6.82
N ILE A 36 -0.43 1.26 5.63
CA ILE A 36 0.17 2.45 4.99
C ILE A 36 -0.20 3.75 5.70
N THR A 37 -1.18 3.73 6.60
CA THR A 37 -1.52 4.90 7.43
C THR A 37 -0.60 5.05 8.64
N ASP A 38 0.20 4.02 8.95
CA ASP A 38 1.15 4.02 10.05
C ASP A 38 2.56 4.27 9.52
N LEU A 39 3.00 5.53 9.56
CA LEU A 39 4.32 5.91 9.06
C LEU A 39 5.45 5.17 9.81
N SER A 40 5.30 4.95 11.11
CA SER A 40 6.30 4.20 11.89
C SER A 40 6.47 2.78 11.40
N ALA A 41 5.35 2.11 11.05
CA ALA A 41 5.40 0.76 10.49
C ALA A 41 6.11 0.75 9.14
N LEU A 42 5.84 1.75 8.30
CA LEU A 42 6.50 1.90 7.00
C LEU A 42 8.01 2.15 7.18
N GLU A 43 8.41 2.95 8.14
CA GLU A 43 9.82 3.23 8.40
C GLU A 43 10.58 2.00 8.89
N ARG A 44 9.91 1.08 9.58
CA ARG A 44 10.50 -0.17 10.10
C ARG A 44 10.53 -1.30 9.08
N TYR A 45 9.79 -1.17 7.98
CA TYR A 45 9.71 -2.22 6.95
C TYR A 45 11.04 -2.35 6.21
N ASP A 46 11.38 -3.57 5.80
CA ASP A 46 12.62 -3.79 5.05
C ASP A 46 12.41 -3.49 3.57
N TRP A 47 12.94 -2.35 3.13
CA TRP A 47 12.82 -1.87 1.74
C TRP A 47 14.01 -2.29 0.85
N SER A 48 14.99 -3.04 1.38
CA SER A 48 16.26 -3.28 0.70
C SER A 48 16.12 -4.02 -0.62
N ASN A 49 15.08 -4.83 -0.78
CA ASN A 49 14.84 -5.60 -2.00
C ASN A 49 13.66 -5.09 -2.83
N ILE A 50 13.20 -3.87 -2.56
CA ILE A 50 12.05 -3.30 -3.25
C ILE A 50 12.52 -2.20 -4.19
N ASP A 51 12.19 -2.33 -5.49
CA ASP A 51 12.44 -1.31 -6.50
C ASP A 51 11.19 -0.54 -6.89
N VAL A 52 10.02 -1.19 -6.76
CA VAL A 52 8.73 -0.62 -7.17
C VAL A 52 7.67 -0.93 -6.12
N ILE A 53 6.87 0.07 -5.78
CA ILE A 53 5.67 -0.11 -4.96
C ILE A 53 4.45 0.10 -5.86
N ILE A 54 3.53 -0.87 -5.87
CA ILE A 54 2.20 -0.70 -6.47
C ILE A 54 1.20 -0.60 -5.32
N ASN A 55 0.62 0.58 -5.15
CA ASN A 55 -0.30 0.83 -4.06
C ASN A 55 -1.73 0.53 -4.50
N ALA A 56 -2.23 -0.65 -4.12
CA ALA A 56 -3.62 -1.05 -4.33
C ALA A 56 -4.47 -0.84 -3.08
N ALA A 57 -3.91 -0.29 -2.01
CA ALA A 57 -4.65 0.00 -0.80
C ALA A 57 -5.60 1.18 -1.03
N ALA A 58 -6.88 0.95 -0.81
CA ALA A 58 -7.90 1.98 -0.93
C ALA A 58 -9.07 1.63 -0.02
N TYR A 59 -9.69 2.65 0.56
CA TYR A 59 -10.91 2.47 1.31
C TYR A 59 -12.09 2.57 0.35
N THR A 60 -12.75 1.45 0.09
CA THR A 60 -13.83 1.34 -0.90
C THR A 60 -15.21 1.12 -0.28
N ASN A 61 -15.33 1.15 1.05
CA ASN A 61 -16.61 1.04 1.74
C ASN A 61 -17.36 2.37 1.66
N VAL A 62 -18.18 2.52 0.62
CA VAL A 62 -18.92 3.76 0.37
C VAL A 62 -19.86 4.10 1.52
N ASP A 63 -20.59 3.10 2.02
CA ASP A 63 -21.53 3.31 3.13
C ASP A 63 -20.80 3.72 4.41
N GLY A 64 -19.68 3.06 4.71
CA GLY A 64 -18.84 3.43 5.84
C GLY A 64 -18.22 4.81 5.69
N ALA A 65 -17.86 5.22 4.46
CA ALA A 65 -17.27 6.52 4.19
C ALA A 65 -18.26 7.68 4.37
N GLU A 66 -19.56 7.42 4.38
CA GLU A 66 -20.57 8.43 4.63
C GLU A 66 -20.70 8.81 6.12
N SER A 67 -20.24 7.93 7.04
CA SER A 67 -20.19 8.25 8.46
C SER A 67 -18.98 9.16 8.77
N PRO A 68 -19.00 9.94 9.88
CA PRO A 68 -17.84 10.74 10.27
C PRO A 68 -16.58 9.89 10.45
N GLU A 69 -16.67 8.72 11.12
CA GLU A 69 -15.54 7.83 11.32
C GLU A 69 -15.06 7.24 10.00
N GLY A 70 -15.99 6.85 9.14
CA GLY A 70 -15.66 6.30 7.83
C GLY A 70 -14.97 7.32 6.93
N ARG A 71 -15.36 8.59 7.00
CA ARG A 71 -14.68 9.66 6.25
C ARG A 71 -13.25 9.86 6.71
N ILE A 72 -13.00 9.78 8.02
CA ILE A 72 -11.65 9.88 8.57
C ILE A 72 -10.79 8.71 8.07
N ILE A 73 -11.32 7.48 8.13
CA ILE A 73 -10.61 6.29 7.67
C ILE A 73 -10.31 6.39 6.17
N ALA A 74 -11.30 6.79 5.37
CA ALA A 74 -11.13 6.96 3.93
C ALA A 74 -10.05 8.01 3.61
N TRP A 75 -10.03 9.12 4.33
CA TRP A 75 -8.98 10.13 4.19
C TRP A 75 -7.61 9.56 4.51
N GLN A 76 -7.47 8.83 5.63
CA GLN A 76 -6.19 8.26 6.03
C GLN A 76 -5.67 7.28 4.97
N VAL A 77 -6.52 6.39 4.47
CA VAL A 77 -6.11 5.38 3.48
C VAL A 77 -5.88 6.02 2.11
N ASN A 78 -6.77 6.89 1.66
CA ASN A 78 -6.77 7.40 0.29
C ASN A 78 -5.90 8.64 0.09
N ALA A 79 -5.51 9.32 1.15
CA ALA A 79 -4.67 10.52 1.08
C ALA A 79 -3.38 10.38 1.88
N ASN A 80 -3.45 10.08 3.18
CA ASN A 80 -2.24 9.97 4.01
C ASN A 80 -1.40 8.75 3.66
N GLY A 81 -2.02 7.61 3.34
CA GLY A 81 -1.31 6.40 2.96
C GLY A 81 -0.40 6.63 1.75
N PRO A 82 -0.92 7.12 0.62
CA PRO A 82 -0.08 7.45 -0.53
C PRO A 82 1.00 8.48 -0.24
N ALA A 83 0.72 9.48 0.59
CA ALA A 83 1.72 10.47 0.99
C ALA A 83 2.86 9.83 1.79
N HIS A 84 2.55 8.92 2.71
CA HIS A 84 3.56 8.16 3.46
C HIS A 84 4.41 7.30 2.53
N LEU A 85 3.77 6.60 1.58
CA LEU A 85 4.49 5.77 0.61
C LEU A 85 5.39 6.60 -0.30
N ALA A 86 4.95 7.79 -0.70
CA ALA A 86 5.76 8.70 -1.52
C ALA A 86 7.02 9.13 -0.75
N LYS A 87 6.89 9.41 0.54
CA LYS A 87 8.03 9.75 1.40
C LYS A 87 9.02 8.59 1.49
N ILE A 88 8.53 7.38 1.72
CA ILE A 88 9.36 6.17 1.79
C ILE A 88 10.04 5.92 0.45
N ALA A 89 9.31 6.03 -0.66
CA ALA A 89 9.86 5.82 -1.99
C ALA A 89 11.00 6.80 -2.28
N ALA A 90 10.84 8.07 -1.90
CA ALA A 90 11.89 9.08 -2.06
C ALA A 90 13.12 8.77 -1.19
N GLN A 91 12.92 8.30 0.04
CA GLN A 91 14.02 7.98 0.96
C GLN A 91 14.84 6.77 0.50
N HIS A 92 14.21 5.80 -0.15
CA HIS A 92 14.82 4.53 -0.53
C HIS A 92 15.05 4.40 -2.04
N ASP A 93 14.82 5.46 -2.80
CA ASP A 93 15.00 5.49 -4.26
C ASP A 93 14.15 4.41 -4.95
N ILE A 94 12.88 4.33 -4.57
CA ILE A 94 11.90 3.36 -5.06
C ILE A 94 10.91 4.08 -5.98
N ILE A 95 10.47 3.42 -7.03
CA ILE A 95 9.41 3.91 -7.93
C ILE A 95 8.05 3.56 -7.30
N LEU A 96 7.18 4.55 -7.23
CA LEU A 96 5.84 4.38 -6.68
C LEU A 96 4.80 4.37 -7.80
#